data_2f0bf7b4e2d551668a66234bc0096238
#
_entry.id   2f0bf7b4e2d551668a66234bc0096238
#
_cell.length_a   1.000
_cell.length_b   1.000
_cell.length_c   1.000
_cell.angle_alpha   90.00
_cell.angle_beta   90.00
_cell.angle_gamma   90.00
#
_symmetry.space_group_name_H-M   'P 1'
#
loop_
_entity.id
_entity.type
_entity.pdbx_description
1 polymer ?
#
loop_
_entity_poly.entity_id
_entity_poly.type
_entity_poly.pdbx_seq_one_letter_code
_entity_poly.pdbx_strand_id
1 'polypeptide(L)'
;KVFLPRSDLSDKGLEQALKKQGALIVPCFAYRNLMPDDLPQLDLESFDEIMFSSPSTAKNFKQRYQRLPQGIKIKSIGSVTKKAVRKCQLLN
;
A
#
# COMPACT_ATOMS: atom_id res chain seq x y z
N LYS A 1 15.71 -3.40 -24.04
CA LYS A 1 16.15 -3.85 -22.72
C LYS A 1 15.76 -2.81 -21.68
N VAL A 2 14.98 -3.23 -20.68
CA VAL A 2 14.43 -2.32 -19.66
C VAL A 2 14.90 -2.77 -18.29
N PHE A 3 15.54 -1.87 -17.53
CA PHE A 3 15.92 -2.08 -16.16
C PHE A 3 14.81 -1.54 -15.25
N LEU A 4 14.27 -2.40 -14.35
CA LEU A 4 13.17 -2.04 -13.45
C LEU A 4 13.60 -2.21 -11.99
N PRO A 5 14.14 -1.17 -11.35
CA PRO A 5 14.33 -1.19 -9.89
C PRO A 5 12.96 -1.02 -9.21
N ARG A 6 12.61 -1.95 -8.32
CA ARG A 6 11.29 -1.98 -7.69
C ARG A 6 11.38 -2.46 -6.25
N SER A 7 10.29 -2.27 -5.48
CA SER A 7 10.17 -2.88 -4.16
C SER A 7 9.76 -4.36 -4.29
N ASP A 8 9.94 -5.14 -3.23
CA ASP A 8 9.51 -6.53 -3.17
C ASP A 8 7.99 -6.71 -3.27
N LEU A 9 7.20 -5.66 -2.98
CA LEU A 9 5.74 -5.68 -3.04
C LEU A 9 5.18 -5.07 -4.33
N SER A 10 6.04 -4.71 -5.30
CA SER A 10 5.58 -4.11 -6.55
C SER A 10 4.76 -5.09 -7.39
N ASP A 11 3.70 -4.57 -8.02
CA ASP A 11 2.86 -5.34 -8.93
C ASP A 11 3.65 -5.75 -10.17
N LYS A 12 3.51 -6.99 -10.59
CA LYS A 12 4.17 -7.54 -11.77
C LYS A 12 3.46 -7.23 -13.09
N GLY A 13 2.34 -6.53 -13.05
CA GLY A 13 1.56 -6.20 -14.24
C GLY A 13 2.35 -5.41 -15.28
N LEU A 14 3.15 -4.44 -14.84
CA LEU A 14 4.00 -3.66 -15.74
C LEU A 14 5.05 -4.52 -16.45
N GLU A 15 5.72 -5.41 -15.72
CA GLU A 15 6.70 -6.31 -16.29
C GLU A 15 6.07 -7.20 -17.36
N GLN A 16 4.90 -7.76 -17.06
CA GLN A 16 4.19 -8.63 -18.00
C GLN A 16 3.74 -7.87 -19.25
N ALA A 17 3.25 -6.64 -19.09
CA ALA A 17 2.83 -5.82 -20.22
C ALA A 17 4.01 -5.49 -21.14
N LEU A 18 5.16 -5.15 -20.56
CA LEU A 18 6.38 -4.84 -21.33
C LEU A 18 6.90 -6.07 -22.07
N LYS A 19 6.87 -7.24 -21.43
CA LYS A 19 7.27 -8.51 -22.06
C LYS A 19 6.40 -8.83 -23.26
N LYS A 20 5.10 -8.60 -23.16
CA LYS A 20 4.17 -8.81 -24.29
C LYS A 20 4.50 -7.93 -25.48
N GLN A 21 5.09 -6.78 -25.25
CA GLN A 21 5.52 -5.86 -26.30
C GLN A 21 6.92 -6.17 -26.84
N GLY A 22 7.52 -7.27 -26.41
CA GLY A 22 8.83 -7.71 -26.88
C GLY A 22 10.02 -7.13 -26.14
N ALA A 23 9.80 -6.42 -25.01
CA ALA A 23 10.89 -5.84 -24.24
C ALA A 23 11.61 -6.93 -23.42
N LEU A 24 12.93 -6.82 -23.36
CA LEU A 24 13.73 -7.62 -22.44
C LEU A 24 13.78 -6.89 -21.09
N ILE A 25 13.21 -7.50 -20.05
CA ILE A 25 13.09 -6.90 -18.72
C ILE A 25 14.20 -7.41 -17.81
N VAL A 26 14.85 -6.50 -17.10
CA VAL A 26 15.81 -6.80 -16.05
C VAL A 26 15.26 -6.25 -14.73
N PRO A 27 14.49 -7.04 -13.98
CA PRO A 27 13.96 -6.58 -12.69
C PRO A 27 15.03 -6.59 -11.61
N CYS A 28 14.90 -5.70 -10.65
CA CYS A 28 15.78 -5.63 -9.50
C CYS A 28 14.97 -5.19 -8.27
N PHE A 29 15.05 -5.96 -7.20
CA PHE A 29 14.46 -5.52 -5.92
C PHE A 29 15.42 -4.52 -5.28
N ALA A 30 15.14 -3.23 -5.49
CA ALA A 30 15.97 -2.15 -4.97
C ALA A 30 15.78 -1.94 -3.47
N TYR A 31 14.59 -2.30 -2.93
CA TYR A 31 14.30 -2.18 -1.50
C TYR A 31 13.18 -3.15 -1.11
N ARG A 32 13.08 -3.42 0.20
CA ARG A 32 12.00 -4.22 0.76
C ARG A 32 11.03 -3.33 1.52
N ASN A 33 9.76 -3.65 1.41
CA ASN A 33 8.69 -2.94 2.12
C ASN A 33 8.26 -3.79 3.31
N LEU A 34 8.69 -3.41 4.51
CA LEU A 34 8.44 -4.15 5.74
C LEU A 34 7.76 -3.26 6.76
N MET A 35 6.88 -3.85 7.57
CA MET A 35 6.32 -3.16 8.73
C MET A 35 7.24 -3.41 9.94
N PRO A 36 7.80 -2.35 10.57
CA PRO A 36 8.62 -2.53 11.77
C PRO A 36 7.83 -3.16 12.92
N ASP A 37 8.50 -3.98 13.71
CA ASP A 37 7.87 -4.62 14.87
C ASP A 37 7.69 -3.66 16.07
N ASP A 38 8.46 -2.58 16.09
CA ASP A 38 8.53 -1.63 17.20
C ASP A 38 7.67 -0.38 16.99
N LEU A 39 6.67 -0.45 16.10
CA LEU A 39 5.77 0.68 15.87
C LEU A 39 5.00 1.03 17.15
N PRO A 40 4.93 2.33 17.51
CA PRO A 40 4.14 2.73 18.67
C PRO A 40 2.65 2.50 18.45
N GLN A 41 1.93 2.22 19.52
CA GLN A 41 0.48 2.14 19.49
C GLN A 41 -0.08 3.54 19.75
N LEU A 42 -0.69 4.13 18.72
CA LEU A 42 -1.26 5.46 18.81
C LEU A 42 -2.73 5.40 19.23
N ASP A 43 -3.18 6.43 19.95
CA ASP A 43 -4.60 6.61 20.22
C ASP A 43 -5.29 7.21 18.98
N LEU A 44 -5.94 6.37 18.20
CA LEU A 44 -6.57 6.79 16.96
C LEU A 44 -7.78 7.72 17.18
N GLU A 45 -8.38 7.68 18.36
CA GLU A 45 -9.54 8.54 18.65
C GLU A 45 -9.15 10.01 18.81
N SER A 46 -7.86 10.30 19.02
CA SER A 46 -7.39 11.68 19.07
C SER A 46 -7.25 12.35 17.71
N PHE A 47 -7.47 11.63 16.61
CA PHE A 47 -7.34 12.15 15.25
C PHE A 47 -8.68 12.35 14.59
N ASP A 48 -8.80 13.42 13.78
CA ASP A 48 -10.01 13.73 13.03
C ASP A 48 -10.04 13.05 11.67
N GLU A 49 -8.87 12.76 11.11
CA GLU A 49 -8.74 12.28 9.74
C GLU A 49 -7.54 11.35 9.59
N ILE A 50 -7.69 10.35 8.74
CA ILE A 50 -6.58 9.47 8.36
C ILE A 50 -6.45 9.47 6.84
N MET A 51 -5.22 9.54 6.35
CA MET A 51 -4.92 9.51 4.92
C MET A 51 -4.04 8.30 4.59
N PHE A 52 -4.49 7.50 3.64
CA PHE A 52 -3.70 6.39 3.11
C PHE A 52 -3.08 6.80 1.78
N SER A 53 -1.76 6.69 1.69
CA SER A 53 -1.01 7.13 0.51
C SER A 53 -0.65 5.99 -0.45
N SER A 54 -0.83 4.73 -0.03
CA SER A 54 -0.52 3.57 -0.85
C SER A 54 -1.31 2.35 -0.40
N PRO A 55 -1.49 1.33 -1.28
CA PRO A 55 -2.14 0.09 -0.89
C PRO A 55 -1.44 -0.66 0.25
N SER A 56 -0.11 -0.68 0.25
CA SER A 56 0.66 -1.35 1.32
C SER A 56 0.46 -0.67 2.66
N THR A 57 0.32 0.66 2.68
CA THR A 57 0.04 1.41 3.90
C THR A 57 -1.30 0.99 4.51
N ALA A 58 -2.33 0.82 3.68
CA ALA A 58 -3.65 0.37 4.15
C ALA A 58 -3.59 -1.05 4.71
N LYS A 59 -2.90 -1.95 4.03
CA LYS A 59 -2.74 -3.34 4.48
C LYS A 59 -1.99 -3.43 5.80
N ASN A 60 -0.89 -2.69 5.93
CA ASN A 60 -0.09 -2.68 7.15
C ASN A 60 -0.85 -2.05 8.31
N PHE A 61 -1.63 -1.01 8.04
CA PHE A 61 -2.49 -0.40 9.04
C PHE A 61 -3.52 -1.40 9.55
N LYS A 62 -4.19 -2.14 8.66
CA LYS A 62 -5.17 -3.16 9.05
C LYS A 62 -4.55 -4.22 9.94
N GLN A 63 -3.33 -4.64 9.62
CA GLN A 63 -2.61 -5.63 10.42
C GLN A 63 -2.28 -5.10 11.81
N ARG A 64 -1.95 -3.82 11.93
CA ARG A 64 -1.53 -3.20 13.20
C ARG A 64 -2.71 -2.82 14.09
N TYR A 65 -3.75 -2.20 13.52
CA TYR A 65 -4.84 -1.60 14.29
C TYR A 65 -6.18 -2.33 14.13
N GLN A 66 -6.33 -3.09 13.06
CA GLN A 66 -7.48 -3.90 12.71
C GLN A 66 -8.73 -3.11 12.31
N ARG A 67 -9.02 -1.97 12.92
CA ARG A 67 -10.18 -1.13 12.54
C ARG A 67 -9.96 0.32 12.92
N LEU A 68 -10.78 1.19 12.34
CA LEU A 68 -10.77 2.61 12.60
C LEU A 68 -11.88 3.00 13.58
N PRO A 69 -11.67 4.10 14.36
CA PRO A 69 -12.73 4.66 15.19
C PRO A 69 -13.89 5.15 14.32
N GLN A 70 -15.10 5.13 14.87
CA GLN A 70 -16.26 5.72 14.21
C GLN A 70 -16.09 7.23 14.10
N GLY A 71 -16.55 7.79 12.98
CA GLY A 71 -16.53 9.23 12.77
C GLY A 71 -15.23 9.80 12.25
N ILE A 72 -14.14 9.03 12.20
CA ILE A 72 -12.90 9.50 11.60
C ILE A 72 -13.06 9.60 10.08
N LYS A 73 -12.56 10.69 9.51
CA LYS A 73 -12.57 10.87 8.05
C LYS A 73 -11.46 10.07 7.41
N ILE A 74 -11.78 9.34 6.33
CA ILE A 74 -10.84 8.50 5.62
C ILE A 74 -10.59 9.09 4.24
N LYS A 75 -9.32 9.37 3.94
CA LYS A 75 -8.88 9.81 2.62
C LYS A 75 -7.86 8.83 2.07
N SER A 76 -7.87 8.66 0.76
CA SER A 76 -6.89 7.82 0.07
C SER A 76 -6.44 8.50 -1.21
N ILE A 77 -5.15 8.39 -1.51
CA ILE A 77 -4.55 8.96 -2.70
C ILE A 77 -4.62 7.92 -3.81
N GLY A 78 -5.32 8.28 -4.90
CA GLY A 78 -5.43 7.41 -6.07
C GLY A 78 -6.47 6.30 -5.93
N SER A 79 -6.90 5.78 -7.08
CA SER A 79 -7.94 4.75 -7.15
C SER A 79 -7.48 3.40 -6.61
N VAL A 80 -6.22 3.05 -6.80
CA VAL A 80 -5.67 1.77 -6.36
C VAL A 80 -5.62 1.71 -4.84
N THR A 81 -5.20 2.79 -4.19
CA THR A 81 -5.20 2.91 -2.73
C THR A 81 -6.61 2.85 -2.18
N LYS A 82 -7.55 3.54 -2.83
CA LYS A 82 -8.96 3.54 -2.42
C LYS A 82 -9.56 2.13 -2.46
N LYS A 83 -9.24 1.35 -3.49
CA LYS A 83 -9.67 -0.04 -3.58
C LYS A 83 -9.07 -0.89 -2.46
N ALA A 84 -7.80 -0.67 -2.13
CA ALA A 84 -7.16 -1.40 -1.03
C ALA A 84 -7.80 -1.09 0.32
N VAL A 85 -8.15 0.18 0.58
CA VAL A 85 -8.84 0.59 1.79
C VAL A 85 -10.18 -0.11 1.93
N ARG A 86 -10.95 -0.18 0.83
CA ARG A 86 -12.23 -0.89 0.81
C ARG A 86 -12.04 -2.39 1.04
N LYS A 87 -11.06 -2.98 0.39
CA LYS A 87 -10.77 -4.41 0.47
C LYS A 87 -10.34 -4.82 1.88
N CYS A 88 -9.65 -3.95 2.59
CA CYS A 88 -9.27 -4.16 3.99
C CYS A 88 -10.40 -3.87 4.97
N GLN A 89 -11.57 -3.45 4.50
CA GLN A 89 -12.73 -3.13 5.32
C GLN A 89 -12.44 -2.03 6.35
N LEU A 90 -11.66 -1.03 5.95
CA LEU A 90 -11.30 0.09 6.80
C LEU A 90 -12.32 1.23 6.75
N LEU A 91 -13.30 1.17 5.85
CA LEU A 91 -14.35 2.18 5.77
C LEU A 91 -15.36 1.99 6.90
N ASN A 92 -15.71 3.09 7.54
CA ASN A 92 -16.75 3.11 8.59
C ASN A 92 -18.15 3.14 8.00
#